data_1aa2228b57b932b0431f7d781f32740c
#
_entry.id   1aa2228b57b932b0431f7d781f32740c
#
_cell.length_a   1.000
_cell.length_b   1.000
_cell.length_c   1.000
_cell.angle_alpha   90.00
_cell.angle_beta   90.00
_cell.angle_gamma   90.00
#
_symmetry.space_group_name_H-M   'P 1'
#
loop_
_entity.id
_entity.type
_entity.pdbx_description
1 polymer ?
#
loop_
_entity_poly.entity_id
_entity_poly.type
_entity_poly.pdbx_seq_one_letter_code
_entity_poly.pdbx_strand_id
1 'polypeptide(L)'
;MDYSEIYIRRIRSLCAERGIAINRLAVMSDVKQSTLDNIVRGLTKNPRVKTLHKLAMAFNMTLAEFLDFDELNDYSFDDDTDD
;
A
#
# COMPACT_ATOMS: atom_id res chain seq x y z
N MET A 1 -5.58 8.41 -12.23
CA MET A 1 -4.69 7.62 -11.37
C MET A 1 -5.28 6.23 -11.18
N ASP A 2 -4.48 5.21 -11.42
CA ASP A 2 -4.92 3.84 -11.20
C ASP A 2 -5.18 3.58 -9.74
N TYR A 3 -6.12 2.68 -9.48
CA TYR A 3 -6.43 2.28 -8.11
C TYR A 3 -5.18 1.76 -7.37
N SER A 4 -4.33 1.00 -8.07
CA SER A 4 -3.10 0.49 -7.47
C SER A 4 -2.11 1.59 -7.09
N GLU A 5 -2.08 2.69 -7.83
CA GLU A 5 -1.15 3.78 -7.58
C GLU A 5 -1.40 4.48 -6.25
N ILE A 6 -2.65 4.52 -5.79
CA ILE A 6 -2.95 5.17 -4.52
C ILE A 6 -2.29 4.43 -3.36
N TYR A 7 -2.21 3.09 -3.44
CA TYR A 7 -1.53 2.30 -2.41
C TYR A 7 -0.02 2.49 -2.47
N ILE A 8 0.53 2.61 -3.69
CA ILE A 8 1.96 2.86 -3.87
C ILE A 8 2.32 4.19 -3.20
N ARG A 9 1.54 5.22 -3.46
CA ARG A 9 1.76 6.54 -2.86
C ARG A 9 1.66 6.49 -1.35
N ARG A 10 0.66 5.79 -0.83
CA ARG A 10 0.47 5.66 0.62
C ARG A 10 1.69 5.00 1.27
N ILE A 11 2.12 3.87 0.70
CA ILE A 11 3.27 3.12 1.22
C ILE A 11 4.53 3.98 1.18
N ARG A 12 4.80 4.63 0.05
CA ARG A 12 5.99 5.44 -0.08
C ARG A 12 5.96 6.66 0.84
N SER A 13 4.80 7.26 1.01
CA SER A 13 4.64 8.41 1.91
C SER A 13 4.93 8.01 3.35
N LEU A 14 4.38 6.87 3.79
CA LEU A 14 4.61 6.38 5.15
C LEU A 14 6.07 5.98 5.35
N CYS A 15 6.69 5.38 4.37
CA CYS A 15 8.11 5.05 4.42
C CYS A 15 8.95 6.31 4.57
N ALA A 16 8.63 7.34 3.78
CA ALA A 16 9.37 8.60 3.83
C ALA A 16 9.22 9.28 5.19
N GLU A 17 8.01 9.31 5.72
CA GLU A 17 7.75 9.92 7.02
C GLU A 17 8.53 9.24 8.14
N ARG A 18 8.68 7.93 8.05
CA ARG A 18 9.28 7.15 9.13
C ARG A 18 10.73 6.75 8.88
N GLY A 19 11.30 7.19 7.74
CA GLY A 19 12.67 6.86 7.41
C GLY A 19 12.89 5.38 7.21
N ILE A 20 11.92 4.68 6.61
CA ILE A 20 11.99 3.24 6.38
C ILE A 20 12.17 2.99 4.88
N ALA A 21 13.21 2.25 4.51
CA ALA A 21 13.40 1.83 3.13
C ALA A 21 12.42 0.69 2.79
N ILE A 22 12.09 0.56 1.50
CA ILE A 22 11.13 -0.46 1.05
C ILE A 22 11.57 -1.87 1.45
N ASN A 23 12.84 -2.20 1.25
CA ASN A 23 13.33 -3.53 1.61
C ASN A 23 13.26 -3.78 3.13
N ARG A 24 13.45 -2.74 3.93
CA ARG A 24 13.30 -2.84 5.38
C ARG A 24 11.84 -3.07 5.75
N LEU A 25 10.93 -2.41 5.06
CA LEU A 25 9.50 -2.59 5.28
C LEU A 25 9.09 -4.04 5.04
N ALA A 26 9.61 -4.68 4.00
CA ALA A 26 9.32 -6.09 3.72
C ALA A 26 9.69 -6.97 4.92
N VAL A 27 10.88 -6.76 5.48
CA VAL A 27 11.34 -7.52 6.64
C VAL A 27 10.44 -7.25 7.85
N MET A 28 10.16 -5.98 8.13
CA MET A 28 9.37 -5.59 9.30
C MET A 28 7.94 -6.12 9.24
N SER A 29 7.38 -6.20 8.05
CA SER A 29 5.99 -6.61 7.87
C SER A 29 5.82 -8.12 7.65
N ASP A 30 6.92 -8.83 7.51
CA ASP A 30 6.90 -10.26 7.15
C ASP A 30 6.16 -10.48 5.83
N VAL A 31 6.37 -9.57 4.89
CA VAL A 31 5.88 -9.67 3.52
C VAL A 31 7.08 -10.00 2.65
N LYS A 32 6.94 -10.95 1.73
CA LYS A 32 8.02 -11.30 0.82
C LYS A 32 8.48 -10.08 0.04
N GLN A 33 9.78 -9.94 -0.12
CA GLN A 33 10.34 -8.82 -0.88
C GLN A 33 9.72 -8.73 -2.28
N SER A 34 9.58 -9.87 -2.95
CA SER A 34 9.00 -9.90 -4.29
C SER A 34 7.54 -9.41 -4.29
N THR A 35 6.78 -9.75 -3.26
CA THR A 35 5.39 -9.32 -3.14
C THR A 35 5.33 -7.80 -2.99
N LEU A 36 6.14 -7.24 -2.10
CA LEU A 36 6.16 -5.79 -1.89
C LEU A 36 6.69 -5.06 -3.13
N ASP A 37 7.74 -5.59 -3.75
CA ASP A 37 8.27 -5.02 -4.99
C ASP A 37 7.21 -4.95 -6.08
N ASN A 38 6.42 -6.02 -6.24
CA ASN A 38 5.37 -6.04 -7.23
C ASN A 38 4.30 -4.98 -6.97
N ILE A 39 4.00 -4.73 -5.70
CA ILE A 39 3.04 -3.69 -5.34
C ILE A 39 3.60 -2.32 -5.70
N VAL A 40 4.81 -1.99 -5.24
CA VAL A 40 5.37 -0.64 -5.42
C VAL A 40 5.79 -0.36 -6.86
N ARG A 41 5.97 -1.39 -7.67
CA ARG A 41 6.26 -1.24 -9.10
C ARG A 41 5.01 -1.20 -9.95
N GLY A 42 3.84 -1.33 -9.34
CA GLY A 42 2.56 -1.26 -10.05
C GLY A 42 2.18 -2.53 -10.79
N LEU A 43 2.84 -3.64 -10.51
CA LEU A 43 2.53 -4.93 -11.15
C LEU A 43 1.34 -5.62 -10.49
N THR A 44 1.11 -5.38 -9.20
CA THR A 44 -0.03 -5.89 -8.48
C THR A 44 -1.14 -4.84 -8.52
N LYS A 45 -2.19 -5.11 -9.28
CA LYS A 45 -3.27 -4.14 -9.49
C LYS A 45 -4.22 -4.06 -8.31
N ASN A 46 -4.34 -5.14 -7.55
CA ASN A 46 -5.30 -5.22 -6.45
C ASN A 46 -4.65 -5.95 -5.27
N PRO A 47 -3.89 -5.24 -4.45
CA PRO A 47 -3.20 -5.85 -3.31
C PRO A 47 -4.20 -6.50 -2.36
N ARG A 48 -3.82 -7.63 -1.80
CA ARG A 48 -4.67 -8.34 -0.85
C ARG A 48 -4.74 -7.57 0.46
N VAL A 49 -5.93 -7.58 1.06
CA VAL A 49 -6.15 -6.93 2.36
C VAL A 49 -5.17 -7.47 3.42
N LYS A 50 -4.93 -8.77 3.42
CA LYS A 50 -3.98 -9.35 4.38
C LYS A 50 -2.59 -8.75 4.25
N THR A 51 -2.13 -8.53 3.02
CA THR A 51 -0.84 -7.90 2.78
C THR A 51 -0.83 -6.46 3.30
N LEU A 52 -1.87 -5.70 2.98
CA LEU A 52 -2.00 -4.32 3.46
C LEU A 52 -2.05 -4.26 4.98
N HIS A 53 -2.71 -5.23 5.61
CA HIS A 53 -2.79 -5.32 7.05
C HIS A 53 -1.41 -5.52 7.68
N LYS A 54 -0.61 -6.42 7.09
CA LYS A 54 0.76 -6.66 7.56
C LYS A 54 1.61 -5.40 7.45
N LEU A 55 1.48 -4.67 6.33
CA LEU A 55 2.19 -3.42 6.14
C LEU A 55 1.77 -2.39 7.18
N ALA A 56 0.46 -2.29 7.43
CA ALA A 56 -0.06 -1.36 8.44
C ALA A 56 0.57 -1.64 9.80
N MET A 57 0.62 -2.91 10.19
CA MET A 57 1.21 -3.27 11.48
C MET A 57 2.69 -2.90 11.57
N ALA A 58 3.41 -3.04 10.48
CA ALA A 58 4.82 -2.65 10.44
C ALA A 58 4.98 -1.13 10.64
N PHE A 59 4.01 -0.35 10.20
CA PHE A 59 3.98 1.09 10.43
C PHE A 59 3.39 1.45 11.80
N ASN A 60 3.09 0.46 12.61
CA ASN A 60 2.43 0.66 13.91
C ASN A 60 1.07 1.33 13.79
N MET A 61 0.32 0.91 12.78
CA MET A 61 -1.01 1.41 12.48
C MET A 61 -2.00 0.26 12.46
N THR A 62 -3.25 0.56 12.75
CA THR A 62 -4.33 -0.39 12.46
C THR A 62 -4.57 -0.41 10.95
N LEU A 63 -5.22 -1.45 10.45
CA LEU A 63 -5.60 -1.50 9.05
C LEU A 63 -6.51 -0.31 8.70
N ALA A 64 -7.44 0.03 9.59
CA ALA A 64 -8.33 1.17 9.38
C ALA A 64 -7.54 2.47 9.23
N GLU A 65 -6.55 2.69 10.08
CA GLU A 65 -5.71 3.88 9.99
C GLU A 65 -4.92 3.93 8.69
N PHE A 66 -4.38 2.78 8.28
CA PHE A 66 -3.62 2.69 7.05
C PHE A 66 -4.48 3.04 5.83
N LEU A 67 -5.74 2.60 5.84
CA LEU A 67 -6.67 2.81 4.72
C LEU A 67 -7.35 4.19 4.77
N ASP A 68 -7.19 4.93 5.85
CA ASP A 68 -7.83 6.24 5.99
C ASP A 68 -6.95 7.34 5.42
N PHE A 69 -7.00 7.49 4.11
CA PHE A 69 -6.31 8.59 3.43
C PHE A 69 -7.15 9.07 2.25
N ASP A 70 -6.99 10.35 1.92
CA ASP A 70 -7.89 11.04 1.00
C ASP A 70 -7.99 10.39 -0.37
N GLU A 71 -6.87 10.00 -0.95
CA GLU A 71 -6.86 9.42 -2.30
C GLU A 71 -7.69 8.15 -2.37
N LEU A 72 -7.71 7.36 -1.29
CA LEU A 72 -8.52 6.16 -1.25
C LEU A 72 -9.98 6.51 -0.94
N ASN A 73 -10.20 7.36 0.07
CA ASN A 73 -11.56 7.71 0.50
C ASN A 73 -12.33 8.43 -0.60
N ASP A 74 -11.66 9.25 -1.38
CA ASP A 74 -12.28 10.06 -2.41
C ASP A 74 -12.19 9.43 -3.80
N TYR A 75 -11.67 8.21 -3.89
CA TYR A 75 -11.49 7.56 -5.19
C TYR A 75 -12.84 7.36 -5.89
N SER A 76 -12.90 7.70 -7.18
CA SER A 76 -14.09 7.52 -7.98
C SER A 76 -13.92 6.34 -8.93
N PHE A 77 -14.89 5.44 -8.96
CA PHE A 77 -14.91 4.30 -9.88
C PHE A 77 -15.67 4.63 -11.16
N ASP A 78 -16.09 5.88 -11.32
CA ASP A 78 -16.87 6.28 -12.48
C ASP A 78 -16.12 6.05 -13.80
N ASP A 79 -14.80 6.21 -13.78
CA ASP A 79 -13.95 6.03 -14.95
C ASP A 79 -13.37 4.64 -15.07
N ASP A 80 -13.64 3.76 -14.11
CA ASP A 80 -13.18 2.38 -14.19
C ASP A 80 -14.05 1.61 -15.16
N THR A 81 -13.42 0.96 -16.11
CA THR A 81 -14.12 0.13 -17.09
C THR A 81 -13.98 -1.35 -16.77
N ASP A 82 -13.36 -1.66 -15.68
CA ASP A 82 -12.89 -2.98 -15.36
C ASP A 82 -13.31 -3.36 -13.96
N ASP A 83 -13.63 -4.58 -13.74
CA ASP A 83 -13.97 -5.07 -12.42
C ASP A 83 -13.05 -6.16 -11.98
#